data_eebddb55439a65e5c0415580ca8bba3d
#
_entry.id   eebddb55439a65e5c0415580ca8bba3d
#
_cell.length_a   1.000
_cell.length_b   1.000
_cell.length_c   1.000
_cell.angle_alpha   90.00
_cell.angle_beta   90.00
_cell.angle_gamma   90.00
#
_symmetry.space_group_name_H-M   'P 1'
#
loop_
_entity.id
_entity.type
_entity.pdbx_description
1 polymer ?
#
loop_
_entity_poly.entity_id
_entity_poly.type
_entity_poly.pdbx_seq_one_letter_code
_entity_poly.pdbx_strand_id
1 'polypeptide(L)'
;MKKKLAIIVAAVLMLATLAGCGSSSSAPASTASTPASSTAAAASDLNIAVFYYNYSDVYISSVRNKMDEQLNALGVTFNNYDGAGNQAQQTDQINTAITNGANLLVVNIVETSSPDAAQNAVDAAKAAGIPII
;
A
#
# COMPACT_ATOMS: atom_id res chain seq x y z
N MET A 1 -32.15 -22.19 13.34
CA MET A 1 -32.12 -23.60 12.91
C MET A 1 -30.67 -23.92 12.52
N LYS A 2 -30.15 -24.91 13.20
CA LYS A 2 -28.77 -25.38 13.08
C LYS A 2 -28.61 -26.18 11.79
N LYS A 3 -27.51 -25.98 11.04
CA LYS A 3 -26.92 -27.08 10.26
C LYS A 3 -25.42 -26.88 10.14
N LYS A 4 -24.72 -27.66 10.93
CA LYS A 4 -23.32 -28.03 10.82
C LYS A 4 -23.15 -28.87 9.56
N LEU A 5 -22.08 -28.67 8.82
CA LEU A 5 -21.50 -29.79 8.09
C LEU A 5 -19.97 -29.72 8.16
N ALA A 6 -19.43 -30.78 8.66
CA ALA A 6 -18.02 -31.01 8.93
C ALA A 6 -17.41 -31.86 7.82
N ILE A 7 -16.10 -31.81 7.74
CA ILE A 7 -15.15 -32.89 7.33
C ILE A 7 -15.01 -33.14 5.82
N ILE A 8 -13.78 -33.05 5.30
CA ILE A 8 -12.97 -34.24 4.96
C ILE A 8 -11.48 -33.83 4.88
N VAL A 9 -10.71 -34.56 5.68
CA VAL A 9 -9.26 -34.74 5.67
C VAL A 9 -8.90 -35.67 4.51
N ALA A 10 -7.88 -35.36 3.73
CA ALA A 10 -7.16 -36.34 2.95
C ALA A 10 -5.67 -36.00 2.93
N ALA A 11 -4.92 -36.74 3.73
CA ALA A 11 -3.47 -36.81 3.71
C ALA A 11 -3.03 -37.67 2.52
N VAL A 12 -2.04 -37.17 1.75
CA VAL A 12 -1.22 -38.04 0.89
C VAL A 12 0.24 -37.71 1.13
N LEU A 13 0.88 -38.60 1.86
CA LEU A 13 2.34 -38.78 1.94
C LEU A 13 2.83 -39.38 0.63
N MET A 14 3.84 -38.78 0.02
CA MET A 14 4.76 -39.55 -0.84
C MET A 14 6.21 -39.13 -0.56
N LEU A 15 6.91 -40.07 0.05
CA LEU A 15 8.38 -40.12 0.13
C LEU A 15 8.94 -40.41 -1.27
N ALA A 16 9.94 -39.66 -1.67
CA ALA A 16 10.92 -40.13 -2.65
C ALA A 16 12.30 -39.60 -2.29
N THR A 17 13.12 -40.46 -1.74
CA THR A 17 14.56 -40.32 -1.51
C THR A 17 15.31 -40.54 -2.80
N LEU A 18 16.18 -39.62 -3.20
CA LEU A 18 17.32 -39.96 -4.09
C LEU A 18 18.58 -39.26 -3.56
N ALA A 19 19.50 -40.08 -3.14
CA ALA A 19 20.87 -39.75 -2.82
C ALA A 19 21.66 -39.52 -4.12
N GLY A 20 22.44 -38.45 -4.17
CA GLY A 20 23.40 -38.18 -5.23
C GLY A 20 24.56 -37.36 -4.68
N CYS A 21 25.68 -38.02 -4.32
CA CYS A 21 26.96 -37.40 -4.02
C CYS A 21 27.61 -36.86 -5.29
N GLY A 22 28.26 -35.66 -5.20
CA GLY A 22 29.15 -35.17 -6.24
C GLY A 22 29.75 -33.80 -5.98
N SER A 23 30.97 -33.80 -5.39
CA SER A 23 32.13 -32.87 -5.58
C SER A 23 31.97 -31.34 -5.48
N SER A 24 32.64 -30.85 -4.46
CA SER A 24 33.38 -29.58 -4.23
C SER A 24 33.53 -28.62 -5.42
N SER A 25 32.99 -27.38 -5.25
CA SER A 25 33.65 -26.18 -5.77
C SER A 25 33.20 -24.97 -4.96
N SER A 26 34.17 -24.29 -4.38
CA SER A 26 34.00 -23.10 -3.53
C SER A 26 33.56 -21.92 -4.40
N ALA A 27 32.39 -21.33 -4.10
CA ALA A 27 32.01 -20.02 -4.60
C ALA A 27 31.42 -19.19 -3.43
N PRO A 28 31.66 -17.87 -3.38
CA PRO A 28 31.37 -17.05 -2.19
C PRO A 28 29.87 -16.92 -1.97
N ALA A 29 29.48 -16.97 -0.72
CA ALA A 29 28.11 -16.78 -0.26
C ALA A 29 27.61 -15.37 -0.62
N SER A 30 26.81 -15.28 -1.67
CA SER A 30 25.90 -14.15 -1.83
C SER A 30 24.79 -14.30 -0.80
N THR A 31 24.78 -13.42 0.19
CA THR A 31 23.65 -13.25 1.10
C THR A 31 22.44 -12.83 0.28
N ALA A 32 21.61 -13.80 -0.09
CA ALA A 32 20.29 -13.55 -0.61
C ALA A 32 19.45 -12.91 0.50
N SER A 33 19.26 -11.60 0.41
CA SER A 33 18.26 -10.89 1.18
C SER A 33 16.90 -11.49 0.81
N THR A 34 16.31 -12.24 1.72
CA THR A 34 14.94 -12.71 1.61
C THR A 34 14.04 -11.49 1.43
N PRO A 35 13.27 -11.34 0.35
CA PRO A 35 12.28 -10.28 0.27
C PRO A 35 11.28 -10.52 1.40
N ALA A 36 11.10 -9.52 2.26
CA ALA A 36 10.03 -9.50 3.24
C ALA A 36 8.72 -9.74 2.49
N SER A 37 8.04 -10.83 2.80
CA SER A 37 6.73 -11.15 2.25
C SER A 37 5.76 -10.10 2.81
N SER A 38 5.60 -8.97 2.11
CA SER A 38 4.51 -8.05 2.39
C SER A 38 3.23 -8.81 2.02
N THR A 39 2.44 -9.15 3.02
CA THR A 39 1.07 -9.64 2.80
C THR A 39 0.34 -8.53 2.05
N ALA A 40 0.12 -8.72 0.74
CA ALA A 40 -0.69 -7.80 -0.03
C ALA A 40 -2.10 -7.83 0.60
N ALA A 41 -2.56 -6.68 1.12
CA ALA A 41 -3.93 -6.54 1.57
C ALA A 41 -4.86 -6.88 0.39
N ALA A 42 -5.95 -7.59 0.64
CA ALA A 42 -6.95 -7.81 -0.38
C ALA A 42 -7.50 -6.45 -0.84
N ALA A 43 -7.79 -6.30 -2.13
CA ALA A 43 -8.27 -5.02 -2.69
C ALA A 43 -9.51 -4.48 -1.95
N SER A 44 -10.36 -5.37 -1.43
CA SER A 44 -11.55 -5.04 -0.63
C SER A 44 -11.24 -4.38 0.73
N ASP A 45 -10.01 -4.56 1.25
CA ASP A 45 -9.62 -4.04 2.57
C ASP A 45 -8.89 -2.69 2.46
N LEU A 46 -8.63 -2.23 1.22
CA LEU A 46 -7.99 -0.96 1.00
C LEU A 46 -8.97 0.20 1.11
N ASN A 47 -8.61 1.18 1.93
CA ASN A 47 -9.24 2.50 2.04
C ASN A 47 -8.16 3.56 1.77
N ILE A 48 -8.11 4.02 0.52
CA ILE A 48 -7.03 4.85 0.01
C ILE A 48 -7.41 6.32 0.13
N ALA A 49 -6.52 7.13 0.71
CA ALA A 49 -6.64 8.58 0.69
C ALA A 49 -5.66 9.15 -0.35
N VAL A 50 -6.18 9.83 -1.35
CA VAL A 50 -5.39 10.41 -2.45
C VAL A 50 -5.41 11.93 -2.33
N PHE A 51 -4.24 12.54 -2.18
CA PHE A 51 -4.08 13.98 -1.98
C PHE A 51 -3.43 14.61 -3.19
N TYR A 52 -4.04 15.65 -3.69
CA TYR A 52 -3.54 16.46 -4.81
C TYR A 52 -3.21 17.86 -4.34
N TYR A 53 -2.15 18.46 -4.88
CA TYR A 53 -1.76 19.79 -4.47
C TYR A 53 -2.79 20.85 -4.85
N ASN A 54 -3.49 20.69 -5.98
CA ASN A 54 -4.53 21.63 -6.43
C ASN A 54 -5.40 21.02 -7.54
N TYR A 55 -6.72 20.99 -7.37
CA TYR A 55 -7.67 20.49 -8.36
C TYR A 55 -7.83 21.41 -9.58
N SER A 56 -7.51 22.70 -9.45
CA SER A 56 -7.63 23.68 -10.55
C SER A 56 -6.56 23.50 -11.62
N ASP A 57 -5.50 22.72 -11.34
CA ASP A 57 -4.48 22.40 -12.31
C ASP A 57 -4.99 21.41 -13.35
N VAL A 58 -4.85 21.75 -14.65
CA VAL A 58 -5.35 20.92 -15.77
C VAL A 58 -4.67 19.55 -15.83
N TYR A 59 -3.37 19.51 -15.56
CA TYR A 59 -2.62 18.24 -15.52
C TYR A 59 -3.11 17.37 -14.38
N ILE A 60 -3.24 17.95 -13.18
CA ILE A 60 -3.74 17.24 -11.99
C ILE A 60 -5.18 16.73 -12.21
N SER A 61 -6.04 17.52 -12.86
CA SER A 61 -7.39 17.06 -13.23
C SER A 61 -7.34 15.81 -14.10
N SER A 62 -6.42 15.75 -15.06
CA SER A 62 -6.25 14.59 -15.93
C SER A 62 -5.72 13.37 -15.16
N VAL A 63 -4.73 13.57 -14.29
CA VAL A 63 -4.18 12.51 -13.42
C VAL A 63 -5.25 11.96 -12.50
N ARG A 64 -6.02 12.84 -11.84
CA ARG A 64 -7.11 12.45 -10.94
C ARG A 64 -8.16 11.61 -11.65
N ASN A 65 -8.64 12.05 -12.81
CA ASN A 65 -9.62 11.31 -13.58
C ASN A 65 -9.14 9.89 -13.93
N LYS A 66 -7.85 9.77 -14.31
CA LYS A 66 -7.28 8.46 -14.61
C LYS A 66 -7.05 7.60 -13.37
N MET A 67 -6.64 8.20 -12.25
CA MET A 67 -6.53 7.51 -10.97
C MET A 67 -7.90 6.97 -10.53
N ASP A 68 -8.93 7.80 -10.57
CA ASP A 68 -10.30 7.43 -10.20
C ASP A 68 -10.81 6.27 -11.06
N GLU A 69 -10.57 6.32 -12.38
CA GLU A 69 -10.93 5.24 -13.31
C GLU A 69 -10.27 3.91 -12.89
N GLN A 70 -8.97 3.94 -12.59
CA GLN A 70 -8.22 2.73 -12.21
C GLN A 70 -8.62 2.20 -10.82
N LEU A 71 -8.79 3.07 -9.84
CA LEU A 71 -9.18 2.67 -8.49
C LEU A 71 -10.60 2.08 -8.48
N ASN A 72 -11.52 2.66 -9.25
CA ASN A 72 -12.85 2.10 -9.45
C ASN A 72 -12.81 0.73 -10.13
N ALA A 73 -11.97 0.56 -11.15
CA ALA A 73 -11.81 -0.72 -11.84
C ALA A 73 -11.23 -1.83 -10.92
N LEU A 74 -10.41 -1.44 -9.94
CA LEU A 74 -9.87 -2.34 -8.92
C LEU A 74 -10.89 -2.65 -7.80
N GLY A 75 -12.01 -1.92 -7.72
CA GLY A 75 -13.02 -2.11 -6.68
C GLY A 75 -12.56 -1.73 -5.28
N VAL A 76 -11.57 -0.84 -5.16
CA VAL A 76 -11.07 -0.35 -3.87
C VAL A 76 -11.84 0.87 -3.39
N THR A 77 -11.94 1.04 -2.07
CA THR A 77 -12.47 2.27 -1.48
C THR A 77 -11.41 3.36 -1.53
N PHE A 78 -11.78 4.55 -2.00
CA PHE A 78 -10.86 5.69 -1.99
C PHE A 78 -11.56 7.03 -1.80
N ASN A 79 -10.82 8.02 -1.33
CA ASN A 79 -11.26 9.40 -1.17
C ASN A 79 -10.18 10.35 -1.71
N ASN A 80 -10.61 11.34 -2.47
CA ASN A 80 -9.75 12.39 -3.02
C ASN A 80 -9.82 13.65 -2.18
N TYR A 81 -8.66 14.31 -1.99
CA TYR A 81 -8.50 15.53 -1.22
C TYR A 81 -7.80 16.61 -2.05
N ASP A 82 -8.35 17.81 -2.03
CA ASP A 82 -7.78 18.99 -2.68
C ASP A 82 -6.98 19.81 -1.66
N GLY A 83 -5.68 19.89 -1.83
CA GLY A 83 -4.82 20.77 -1.03
C GLY A 83 -5.04 22.26 -1.31
N ALA A 84 -5.69 22.60 -2.44
CA ALA A 84 -5.99 23.94 -2.88
C ALA A 84 -4.76 24.90 -2.87
N GLY A 85 -3.56 24.34 -3.09
CA GLY A 85 -2.31 25.08 -3.00
C GLY A 85 -1.90 25.49 -1.57
N ASN A 86 -2.50 24.90 -0.55
CA ASN A 86 -2.26 25.22 0.85
C ASN A 86 -1.73 23.99 1.62
N GLN A 87 -0.46 24.04 2.01
CA GLN A 87 0.19 22.92 2.71
C GLN A 87 -0.42 22.64 4.10
N ALA A 88 -0.82 23.67 4.84
CA ALA A 88 -1.45 23.48 6.15
C ALA A 88 -2.78 22.72 6.00
N GLN A 89 -3.60 23.10 5.02
CA GLN A 89 -4.83 22.39 4.69
C GLN A 89 -4.56 20.94 4.32
N GLN A 90 -3.55 20.67 3.48
CA GLN A 90 -3.20 19.29 3.11
C GLN A 90 -2.76 18.47 4.32
N THR A 91 -1.98 19.05 5.23
CA THR A 91 -1.56 18.38 6.47
C THR A 91 -2.76 18.00 7.35
N ASP A 92 -3.72 18.92 7.51
CA ASP A 92 -4.95 18.66 8.27
C ASP A 92 -5.80 17.56 7.61
N GLN A 93 -5.88 17.57 6.28
CA GLN A 93 -6.58 16.53 5.51
C GLN A 93 -5.92 15.16 5.69
N ILE A 94 -4.58 15.06 5.70
CA ILE A 94 -3.84 13.81 5.93
C ILE A 94 -4.20 13.24 7.31
N ASN A 95 -4.11 14.05 8.36
CA ASN A 95 -4.45 13.64 9.72
C ASN A 95 -5.93 13.20 9.84
N THR A 96 -6.82 13.92 9.17
CA THR A 96 -8.24 13.59 9.12
C THR A 96 -8.49 12.25 8.40
N ALA A 97 -7.85 12.01 7.27
CA ALA A 97 -7.98 10.78 6.51
C ALA A 97 -7.49 9.55 7.31
N ILE A 98 -6.36 9.69 7.99
CA ILE A 98 -5.83 8.65 8.90
C ILE A 98 -6.85 8.34 10.01
N THR A 99 -7.39 9.37 10.66
CA THR A 99 -8.40 9.25 11.72
C THR A 99 -9.67 8.56 11.20
N ASN A 100 -10.04 8.80 9.94
CA ASN A 100 -11.18 8.19 9.27
C ASN A 100 -10.91 6.78 8.74
N GLY A 101 -9.75 6.19 9.06
CA GLY A 101 -9.43 4.80 8.75
C GLY A 101 -8.81 4.58 7.37
N ALA A 102 -8.21 5.61 6.76
CA ALA A 102 -7.37 5.39 5.59
C ALA A 102 -6.20 4.47 5.97
N ASN A 103 -5.92 3.48 5.12
CA ASN A 103 -4.85 2.52 5.34
C ASN A 103 -3.79 2.51 4.23
N LEU A 104 -3.90 3.43 3.29
CA LEU A 104 -2.88 3.79 2.30
C LEU A 104 -3.02 5.27 1.96
N LEU A 105 -1.91 6.00 1.96
CA LEU A 105 -1.85 7.39 1.52
C LEU A 105 -1.12 7.50 0.18
N VAL A 106 -1.70 8.23 -0.76
CA VAL A 106 -1.06 8.63 -2.03
C VAL A 106 -1.00 10.15 -2.04
N VAL A 107 0.21 10.73 -1.97
CA VAL A 107 0.35 12.16 -1.68
C VAL A 107 1.15 12.88 -2.76
N ASN A 108 0.46 13.77 -3.48
CA ASN A 108 1.10 14.80 -4.28
C ASN A 108 1.20 16.07 -3.45
N ILE A 109 2.40 16.31 -2.90
CA ILE A 109 2.66 17.36 -1.89
C ILE A 109 2.46 18.76 -2.46
N VAL A 110 1.89 19.70 -1.67
CA VAL A 110 1.69 21.10 -2.06
C VAL A 110 3.01 21.86 -2.07
N GLU A 111 3.74 21.80 -0.95
CA GLU A 111 4.98 22.57 -0.75
C GLU A 111 6.21 21.72 -1.07
N THR A 112 6.64 21.69 -2.32
CA THR A 112 7.79 20.89 -2.76
C THR A 112 9.14 21.50 -2.43
N SER A 113 9.19 22.79 -2.10
CA SER A 113 10.42 23.51 -1.71
C SER A 113 10.78 23.33 -0.24
N SER A 114 9.85 22.83 0.58
CA SER A 114 10.06 22.58 2.00
C SER A 114 10.21 21.07 2.26
N PRO A 115 11.38 20.61 2.71
CA PRO A 115 11.54 19.19 3.09
C PRO A 115 10.63 18.79 4.26
N ASP A 116 10.26 19.74 5.12
CA ASP A 116 9.41 19.49 6.28
C ASP A 116 7.98 19.08 5.86
N ALA A 117 7.48 19.60 4.75
CA ALA A 117 6.14 19.26 4.27
C ALA A 117 6.01 17.77 3.94
N ALA A 118 6.96 17.23 3.19
CA ALA A 118 7.01 15.81 2.88
C ALA A 118 7.30 14.96 4.12
N GLN A 119 8.24 15.42 4.98
CA GLN A 119 8.59 14.71 6.21
C GLN A 119 7.39 14.58 7.16
N ASN A 120 6.60 15.65 7.34
CA ASN A 120 5.40 15.62 8.17
C ASN A 120 4.38 14.60 7.68
N ALA A 121 4.17 14.48 6.36
CA ALA A 121 3.28 13.47 5.80
C ALA A 121 3.79 12.05 6.06
N VAL A 122 5.11 11.83 5.89
CA VAL A 122 5.75 10.53 6.18
C VAL A 122 5.66 10.18 7.67
N ASP A 123 5.89 11.14 8.55
CA ASP A 123 5.85 10.91 10.00
C ASP A 123 4.43 10.59 10.47
N ALA A 124 3.41 11.26 9.92
CA ALA A 124 2.01 10.94 10.20
C ALA A 124 1.64 9.52 9.77
N ALA A 125 2.04 9.10 8.56
CA ALA A 125 1.83 7.75 8.05
C ALA A 125 2.55 6.70 8.91
N LYS A 126 3.81 6.96 9.28
CA LYS A 126 4.61 6.10 10.17
C LYS A 126 3.98 5.95 11.54
N ALA A 127 3.52 7.04 12.15
CA ALA A 127 2.88 7.01 13.46
C ALA A 127 1.59 6.18 13.44
N ALA A 128 0.87 6.19 12.30
CA ALA A 128 -0.32 5.38 12.09
C ALA A 128 -0.03 3.94 11.64
N GLY A 129 1.21 3.61 11.28
CA GLY A 129 1.59 2.29 10.79
C GLY A 129 1.07 1.97 9.40
N ILE A 130 0.81 2.97 8.57
CA ILE A 130 0.25 2.81 7.21
C ILE A 130 1.26 3.22 6.13
N PRO A 131 1.21 2.59 4.94
CA PRO A 131 2.07 2.95 3.82
C PRO A 131 1.70 4.31 3.24
N ILE A 132 2.72 4.99 2.69
CA ILE A 132 2.59 6.26 1.94
C ILE A 132 3.40 6.17 0.64
N ILE A 133 2.84 6.72 -0.43
CA ILE A 133 3.43 6.81 -1.78
C ILE A 133 3.45 8.27 -2.21
#